data_6ea7e13bb736110f0379536d1c0513a9
#
_entry.id   6ea7e13bb736110f0379536d1c0513a9
#
_cell.length_a   1.000
_cell.length_b   1.000
_cell.length_c   1.000
_cell.angle_alpha   90.00
_cell.angle_beta   90.00
_cell.angle_gamma   90.00
#
_symmetry.space_group_name_H-M   'P 1'
#
loop_
_entity.id
_entity.type
_entity.pdbx_description
1 polymer ?
#
loop_
_entity_poly.entity_id
_entity_poly.type
_entity_poly.pdbx_seq_one_letter_code
_entity_poly.pdbx_strand_id
1 'polypeptide(L)'
;MEIDDKTQLIMLYENMYQLMIRKDTDNLAKILSDKFALHHMTGMVQKKQEFLQAIRQGILNYLSTSHEKIDVQITGDYAQLTGDSLVLAEVFGGGRHTWRLRQTISCKKENDAWIMEKSIASVY
;
A
#
# COMPACT_ATOMS: atom_id res chain seq x y z
N MET A 1 -9.60 -11.77 21.80
CA MET A 1 -10.59 -11.79 20.70
C MET A 1 -9.85 -11.81 19.38
N GLU A 2 -10.15 -12.78 18.55
CA GLU A 2 -9.55 -12.87 17.22
C GLU A 2 -10.23 -11.89 16.26
N ILE A 3 -9.42 -11.18 15.49
CA ILE A 3 -9.89 -10.33 14.41
C ILE A 3 -9.89 -11.21 13.16
N ASP A 4 -10.99 -11.25 12.42
CA ASP A 4 -11.07 -12.07 11.20
C ASP A 4 -10.12 -11.57 10.11
N ASP A 5 -9.84 -12.41 9.12
CA ASP A 5 -8.90 -12.10 8.05
C ASP A 5 -9.31 -10.89 7.23
N LYS A 6 -10.61 -10.74 6.95
CA LYS A 6 -11.11 -9.59 6.20
C LYS A 6 -10.81 -8.29 6.92
N THR A 7 -11.09 -8.22 8.21
CA THR A 7 -10.82 -7.04 9.04
C THR A 7 -9.32 -6.77 9.12
N GLN A 8 -8.51 -7.82 9.29
CA GLN A 8 -7.05 -7.66 9.30
C GLN A 8 -6.53 -7.05 8.01
N LEU A 9 -7.05 -7.48 6.86
CA LEU A 9 -6.62 -6.98 5.55
C LEU A 9 -7.06 -5.53 5.32
N ILE A 10 -8.26 -5.16 5.77
CA ILE A 10 -8.72 -3.77 5.72
C ILE A 10 -7.81 -2.89 6.58
N MET A 11 -7.50 -3.34 7.80
CA MET A 11 -6.61 -2.62 8.70
C MET A 11 -5.19 -2.52 8.13
N LEU A 12 -4.72 -3.57 7.47
CA LEU A 12 -3.42 -3.58 6.80
C LEU A 12 -3.32 -2.49 5.73
N TYR A 13 -4.36 -2.36 4.91
CA TYR A 13 -4.44 -1.32 3.88
C TYR A 13 -4.40 0.08 4.49
N GLU A 14 -5.26 0.32 5.48
CA GLU A 14 -5.33 1.61 6.16
C GLU A 14 -4.00 1.95 6.85
N ASN A 15 -3.41 0.98 7.52
CA ASN A 15 -2.14 1.15 8.23
C ASN A 15 -0.98 1.42 7.26
N MET A 16 -0.99 0.77 6.10
CA MET A 16 0.01 1.03 5.06
C MET A 16 0.08 2.53 4.73
N TYR A 17 -1.06 3.15 4.46
CA TYR A 17 -1.10 4.57 4.14
C TYR A 17 -0.67 5.45 5.31
N GLN A 18 -1.04 5.10 6.54
CA GLN A 18 -0.60 5.85 7.71
C GLN A 18 0.92 5.80 7.88
N LEU A 19 1.52 4.64 7.66
CA LEU A 19 2.97 4.49 7.71
C LEU A 19 3.66 5.28 6.60
N MET A 20 3.07 5.29 5.40
CA MET A 20 3.58 6.08 4.27
C MET A 20 3.52 7.58 4.56
N ILE A 21 2.41 8.07 5.11
CA ILE A 21 2.24 9.47 5.47
C ILE A 21 3.25 9.89 6.54
N ARG A 22 3.49 9.06 7.54
CA ARG A 22 4.44 9.32 8.63
C ARG A 22 5.89 9.06 8.26
N LYS A 23 6.13 8.51 7.06
CA LYS A 23 7.46 8.07 6.61
C LYS A 23 8.10 7.08 7.59
N ASP A 24 7.27 6.25 8.22
CA ASP A 24 7.72 5.20 9.14
C ASP A 24 8.11 3.96 8.32
N THR A 25 9.24 4.06 7.66
CA THR A 25 9.70 3.02 6.73
C THR A 25 10.13 1.74 7.44
N ASP A 26 10.52 1.80 8.70
CA ASP A 26 10.88 0.62 9.47
C ASP A 26 9.65 -0.29 9.69
N ASN A 27 8.53 0.28 10.12
CA ASN A 27 7.29 -0.47 10.30
C ASN A 27 6.64 -0.83 8.96
N LEU A 28 6.74 0.05 7.97
CA LEU A 28 6.25 -0.24 6.62
C LEU A 28 6.96 -1.47 6.03
N ALA A 29 8.28 -1.58 6.23
CA ALA A 29 9.06 -2.72 5.76
C ALA A 29 8.53 -4.06 6.31
N LYS A 30 7.99 -4.06 7.53
CA LYS A 30 7.51 -5.28 8.19
C LYS A 30 6.25 -5.84 7.56
N ILE A 31 5.45 -5.02 6.88
CA ILE A 31 4.21 -5.46 6.22
C ILE A 31 4.42 -5.73 4.74
N LEU A 32 5.62 -5.56 4.23
CA LEU A 32 5.98 -5.82 2.83
C LEU A 32 6.88 -7.05 2.75
N SER A 33 6.53 -7.97 1.83
CA SER A 33 7.39 -9.11 1.51
C SER A 33 8.73 -8.62 0.96
N ASP A 34 9.78 -9.43 1.11
CA ASP A 34 11.07 -9.15 0.49
C ASP A 34 10.98 -9.06 -1.03
N LYS A 35 9.96 -9.71 -1.61
CA LYS A 35 9.68 -9.69 -3.06
C LYS A 35 8.77 -8.55 -3.48
N PHE A 36 8.36 -7.69 -2.54
CA PHE A 36 7.39 -6.64 -2.82
C PHE A 36 7.84 -5.76 -3.98
N ALA A 37 6.90 -5.42 -4.85
CA ALA A 37 7.11 -4.45 -5.91
C ALA A 37 5.84 -3.61 -6.07
N LEU A 38 6.02 -2.31 -6.24
CA LEU A 38 4.94 -1.38 -6.56
C LEU A 38 5.02 -1.04 -8.04
N HIS A 39 3.93 -1.35 -8.75
CA HIS A 39 3.78 -1.01 -10.17
C HIS A 39 3.01 0.31 -10.27
N HIS A 40 3.70 1.36 -10.67
CA HIS A 40 3.10 2.69 -10.84
C HIS A 40 2.29 2.78 -12.13
N MET A 41 1.37 3.75 -12.18
CA MET A 41 0.52 4.01 -13.35
C MET A 41 1.32 4.28 -14.63
N THR A 42 2.53 4.80 -14.49
CA THR A 42 3.43 5.12 -15.61
C THR A 42 4.12 3.89 -16.19
N GLY A 43 3.98 2.74 -15.55
CA GLY A 43 4.72 1.53 -15.90
C GLY A 43 6.01 1.34 -15.13
N MET A 44 6.43 2.35 -14.36
CA MET A 44 7.60 2.24 -13.50
C MET A 44 7.33 1.19 -12.41
N VAL A 45 8.34 0.36 -12.14
CA VAL A 45 8.26 -0.65 -11.07
C VAL A 45 9.33 -0.33 -10.03
N GLN A 46 8.91 -0.19 -8.77
CA GLN A 46 9.83 -0.03 -7.65
C GLN A 46 9.81 -1.28 -6.80
N LYS A 47 10.97 -1.88 -6.58
CA LYS A 47 11.14 -2.98 -5.64
C LYS A 47 11.07 -2.44 -4.22
N LYS A 48 10.95 -3.34 -3.24
CA LYS A 48 10.76 -2.96 -1.84
C LYS A 48 11.71 -1.85 -1.37
N GLN A 49 13.02 -2.05 -1.57
CA GLN A 49 14.00 -1.08 -1.08
C GLN A 49 13.94 0.25 -1.83
N GLU A 50 13.66 0.21 -3.12
CA GLU A 50 13.49 1.42 -3.93
C GLU A 50 12.27 2.23 -3.48
N PHE A 51 11.16 1.53 -3.18
CA PHE A 51 9.94 2.14 -2.68
C PHE A 51 10.16 2.80 -1.31
N LEU A 52 10.76 2.07 -0.37
CA LEU A 52 11.04 2.58 0.96
C LEU A 52 11.99 3.79 0.91
N GLN A 53 12.99 3.72 0.04
CA GLN A 53 13.95 4.81 -0.14
C GLN A 53 13.27 6.06 -0.71
N ALA A 54 12.38 5.89 -1.68
CA ALA A 54 11.63 7.00 -2.27
C ALA A 54 10.75 7.72 -1.24
N ILE A 55 10.13 6.96 -0.34
CA ILE A 55 9.34 7.53 0.77
C ILE A 55 10.26 8.29 1.74
N ARG A 56 11.38 7.67 2.09
CA ARG A 56 12.36 8.24 3.04
C ARG A 56 12.93 9.55 2.54
N GLN A 57 13.19 9.63 1.23
CA GLN A 57 13.76 10.82 0.58
C GLN A 57 12.72 11.88 0.20
N GLY A 58 11.43 11.59 0.37
CA GLY A 58 10.36 12.52 0.02
C GLY A 58 10.04 12.59 -1.48
N ILE A 59 10.59 11.69 -2.29
CA ILE A 59 10.24 11.55 -3.72
C ILE A 59 8.79 11.10 -3.84
N LEU A 60 8.35 10.19 -2.95
CA LEU A 60 6.97 9.83 -2.76
C LEU A 60 6.54 10.44 -1.42
N ASN A 61 5.91 11.60 -1.46
CA ASN A 61 5.52 12.33 -0.27
C ASN A 61 4.01 12.31 -0.11
N TYR A 62 3.52 11.42 0.73
CA TYR A 62 2.09 11.25 1.01
C TYR A 62 1.69 12.14 2.18
N LEU A 63 0.62 12.92 2.02
CA LEU A 63 0.21 13.93 2.99
C LEU A 63 -1.07 13.55 3.73
N SER A 64 -2.09 13.07 3.02
CA SER A 64 -3.34 12.62 3.62
C SER A 64 -4.07 11.66 2.69
N THR A 65 -4.98 10.87 3.27
CA THR A 65 -5.80 9.93 2.51
C THR A 65 -7.23 9.93 3.02
N SER A 66 -8.15 9.61 2.10
CA SER A 66 -9.54 9.31 2.43
C SER A 66 -9.95 8.06 1.65
N HIS A 67 -10.23 6.97 2.36
CA HIS A 67 -10.56 5.69 1.74
C HIS A 67 -12.03 5.66 1.38
N GLU A 68 -12.33 5.42 0.10
CA GLU A 68 -13.70 5.38 -0.40
C GLU A 68 -14.28 3.97 -0.47
N LYS A 69 -13.42 2.99 -0.83
CA LYS A 69 -13.85 1.61 -0.95
C LYS A 69 -12.67 0.69 -0.73
N ILE A 70 -12.88 -0.38 0.04
CA ILE A 70 -11.88 -1.41 0.26
C ILE A 70 -12.57 -2.77 0.08
N ASP A 71 -12.19 -3.50 -0.96
CA ASP A 71 -12.69 -4.84 -1.25
C ASP A 71 -11.60 -5.87 -0.95
N VAL A 72 -12.01 -7.01 -0.40
CA VAL A 72 -11.11 -8.09 -0.03
C VAL A 72 -11.64 -9.40 -0.57
N GLN A 73 -10.79 -10.16 -1.28
CA GLN A 73 -11.09 -11.52 -1.74
C GLN A 73 -10.04 -12.45 -1.16
N ILE A 74 -10.46 -13.41 -0.37
CA ILE A 74 -9.58 -14.32 0.35
C ILE A 74 -9.73 -15.73 -0.20
N THR A 75 -8.58 -16.38 -0.49
CA THR A 75 -8.52 -17.77 -0.93
C THR A 75 -7.41 -18.46 -0.14
N GLY A 76 -7.77 -19.16 0.96
CA GLY A 76 -6.79 -19.81 1.82
C GLY A 76 -5.84 -18.80 2.46
N ASP A 77 -4.54 -18.98 2.23
CA ASP A 77 -3.48 -18.10 2.75
C ASP A 77 -3.13 -16.94 1.80
N TYR A 78 -3.95 -16.72 0.78
CA TYR A 78 -3.75 -15.65 -0.19
C TYR A 78 -4.96 -14.73 -0.22
N ALA A 79 -4.73 -13.47 -0.52
CA ALA A 79 -5.81 -12.51 -0.66
C ALA A 79 -5.47 -11.48 -1.71
N GLN A 80 -6.51 -10.95 -2.36
CA GLN A 80 -6.41 -9.77 -3.21
C GLN A 80 -7.22 -8.67 -2.55
N LEU A 81 -6.56 -7.55 -2.32
CA LEU A 81 -7.16 -6.38 -1.72
C LEU A 81 -7.18 -5.27 -2.76
N THR A 82 -8.36 -4.69 -3.00
CA THR A 82 -8.52 -3.57 -3.93
C THR A 82 -9.02 -2.37 -3.14
N GLY A 83 -8.21 -1.32 -3.05
CA GLY A 83 -8.57 -0.13 -2.32
C GLY A 83 -8.65 1.09 -3.23
N ASP A 84 -9.75 1.83 -3.13
CA ASP A 84 -9.96 3.11 -3.81
C ASP A 84 -9.87 4.22 -2.78
N SER A 85 -8.94 5.15 -2.98
CA SER A 85 -8.68 6.22 -2.02
C SER A 85 -8.39 7.53 -2.71
N LEU A 86 -8.80 8.62 -2.07
CA LEU A 86 -8.33 9.95 -2.42
C LEU A 86 -7.00 10.15 -1.69
N VAL A 87 -5.94 10.40 -2.43
CA VAL A 87 -4.58 10.50 -1.88
C VAL A 87 -4.01 11.86 -2.22
N LEU A 88 -3.80 12.68 -1.20
CA LEU A 88 -3.11 13.96 -1.36
C LEU A 88 -1.61 13.70 -1.25
N ALA A 89 -0.87 13.96 -2.33
CA ALA A 89 0.54 13.64 -2.39
C ALA A 89 1.30 14.58 -3.31
N GLU A 90 2.62 14.63 -3.08
CA GLU A 90 3.59 15.26 -3.96
C GLU A 90 4.55 14.16 -4.39
N VAL A 91 4.54 13.80 -5.67
CA VAL A 91 5.30 12.65 -6.16
C VAL A 91 6.25 13.05 -7.29
N PHE A 92 7.46 12.51 -7.26
CA PHE A 92 8.49 12.69 -8.30
C PHE A 92 8.77 14.17 -8.62
N GLY A 93 8.83 15.01 -7.58
CA GLY A 93 9.12 16.44 -7.75
C GLY A 93 7.97 17.26 -8.31
N GLY A 94 6.79 16.65 -8.49
CA GLY A 94 5.59 17.37 -8.92
C GLY A 94 4.95 18.13 -7.77
N GLY A 95 4.00 18.99 -8.10
CA GLY A 95 3.25 19.75 -7.11
C GLY A 95 2.25 18.90 -6.37
N ARG A 96 1.67 19.50 -5.33
CA ARG A 96 0.65 18.86 -4.52
C ARG A 96 -0.61 18.59 -5.34
N HIS A 97 -1.10 17.35 -5.30
CA HIS A 97 -2.25 16.92 -6.07
C HIS A 97 -3.03 15.84 -5.33
N THR A 98 -4.34 15.84 -5.50
CA THR A 98 -5.20 14.78 -4.97
C THR A 98 -5.46 13.77 -6.07
N TRP A 99 -5.00 12.55 -5.86
CA TRP A 99 -5.14 11.43 -6.80
C TRP A 99 -6.32 10.57 -6.41
N ARG A 100 -7.13 10.17 -7.39
CA ARG A 100 -8.11 9.10 -7.22
C ARG A 100 -7.37 7.81 -7.52
N LEU A 101 -6.84 7.19 -6.49
CA LEU A 101 -5.89 6.10 -6.64
C LEU A 101 -6.50 4.78 -6.23
N ARG A 102 -6.46 3.81 -7.15
CA ARG A 102 -6.80 2.42 -6.86
C ARG A 102 -5.51 1.64 -6.72
N GLN A 103 -5.41 0.88 -5.64
CA GLN A 103 -4.35 -0.09 -5.49
C GLN A 103 -4.92 -1.49 -5.44
N THR A 104 -4.40 -2.36 -6.30
CA THR A 104 -4.71 -3.79 -6.29
C THR A 104 -3.51 -4.49 -5.68
N ILE A 105 -3.71 -5.04 -4.49
CA ILE A 105 -2.62 -5.56 -3.67
C ILE A 105 -2.77 -7.06 -3.48
N SER A 106 -1.71 -7.80 -3.83
CA SER A 106 -1.64 -9.24 -3.57
C SER A 106 -1.02 -9.45 -2.20
N CYS A 107 -1.70 -10.20 -1.34
CA CYS A 107 -1.27 -10.47 0.03
C CYS A 107 -1.12 -11.96 0.27
N LYS A 108 -0.25 -12.31 1.20
CA LYS A 108 -0.04 -13.68 1.63
C LYS A 108 -0.01 -13.73 3.15
N LYS A 109 -0.58 -14.78 3.72
CA LYS A 109 -0.54 -15.00 5.17
C LYS A 109 0.68 -15.83 5.52
N GLU A 110 1.55 -15.28 6.36
CA GLU A 110 2.76 -15.96 6.86
C GLU A 110 2.81 -15.79 8.38
N ASN A 111 3.00 -16.89 9.11
CA ASN A 111 3.08 -16.86 10.58
C ASN A 111 1.88 -16.13 11.21
N ASP A 112 0.68 -16.44 10.72
CA ASP A 112 -0.59 -15.85 11.17
C ASP A 112 -0.73 -14.34 10.91
N ALA A 113 0.14 -13.75 10.10
CA ALA A 113 0.08 -12.34 9.73
C ALA A 113 0.03 -12.16 8.22
N TRP A 114 -0.79 -11.21 7.77
CA TRP A 114 -0.85 -10.87 6.35
C TRP A 114 0.26 -9.90 5.97
N ILE A 115 0.94 -10.18 4.86
CA ILE A 115 1.94 -9.28 4.28
C ILE A 115 1.61 -9.02 2.82
N MET A 116 2.05 -7.88 2.31
CA MET A 116 1.84 -7.47 0.92
C MET A 116 2.99 -7.95 0.05
N GLU A 117 2.66 -8.61 -1.07
CA GLU A 117 3.66 -9.13 -2.01
C GLU A 117 3.80 -8.26 -3.25
N LYS A 118 2.74 -7.55 -3.64
CA LYS A 118 2.74 -6.75 -4.86
C LYS A 118 1.60 -5.75 -4.79
N SER A 119 1.82 -4.57 -5.33
CA SER A 119 0.75 -3.58 -5.50
C SER A 119 0.80 -3.01 -6.92
N ILE A 120 -0.37 -2.88 -7.53
CA ILE A 120 -0.53 -2.24 -8.84
C ILE A 120 -1.40 -1.00 -8.64
N ALA A 121 -0.85 0.15 -8.97
CA ALA A 121 -1.54 1.43 -8.86
C ALA A 121 -2.23 1.77 -10.16
N SER A 122 -3.46 2.28 -10.07
CA SER A 122 -4.22 2.79 -11.20
C SER A 122 -5.12 3.92 -10.72
N VAL A 123 -5.76 4.64 -11.63
CA VAL A 123 -6.75 5.65 -11.28
C VAL A 123 -8.16 5.07 -11.39
N TYR A 124 -9.10 5.71 -10.72
CA TYR A 124 -10.50 5.29 -10.82
C TYR A 124 -11.45 6.49 -10.94
#